data_b804a77094e6fdec4d641ee8f1ada2dc
#
_entry.id   b804a77094e6fdec4d641ee8f1ada2dc
#
_cell.length_a   1.000
_cell.length_b   1.000
_cell.length_c   1.000
_cell.angle_alpha   90.00
_cell.angle_beta   90.00
_cell.angle_gamma   90.00
#
_symmetry.space_group_name_H-M   'P 1'
#
loop_
_entity.id
_entity.type
_entity.pdbx_description
1 polymer ?
#
loop_
_entity_poly.entity_id
_entity_poly.type
_entity_poly.pdbx_seq_one_letter_code
_entity_poly.pdbx_strand_id
1 'polypeptide(L)'
;MAIKTVQATINGVPTTLTLNQSTGKYEATITAPTKSSYNQSGGYYNVTVKATDTAGNSTSKDATDATLGSKLKLVVKEKVAPAITVTYPTASATTTNNKPTFKWKVTDDDSGVDSNTIGITIDSGSKITSGITKTATPGGYECSYTPATALSDGTHTVKFNASDNDGNVAAQKSVTFKVDTVPPTLNVTSPTEGLVTNNATVTVKGTTNDVNSSPVTVKVNGTAVTVDPSGNFTTTVTLTEGSNTITVVATDSAGKATTVTRKVTLDTKAPTITDVSITPNPVDGGKTFVIAVSVTD
;
A
#
# COMPACT_ATOMS: atom_id res chain seq x y z
N MET A 1 5.76 -74.17 -1.82
CA MET A 1 6.25 -73.49 -3.05
C MET A 1 7.12 -72.34 -2.66
N ALA A 2 8.22 -72.12 -3.35
CA ALA A 2 9.11 -71.01 -3.04
C ALA A 2 8.62 -69.70 -3.72
N ILE A 3 8.82 -68.61 -3.10
CA ILE A 3 8.54 -67.28 -3.70
C ILE A 3 9.63 -66.99 -4.73
N LYS A 4 9.22 -66.62 -5.96
CA LYS A 4 10.09 -66.25 -7.06
C LYS A 4 10.40 -64.73 -7.02
N THR A 5 9.39 -63.89 -6.91
CA THR A 5 9.56 -62.42 -6.88
C THR A 5 8.52 -61.79 -5.99
N VAL A 6 8.94 -60.70 -5.31
CA VAL A 6 8.04 -59.74 -4.66
C VAL A 6 8.37 -58.36 -5.21
N GLN A 7 7.36 -57.62 -5.67
CA GLN A 7 7.51 -56.26 -6.23
C GLN A 7 6.54 -55.30 -5.55
N ALA A 8 7.01 -54.08 -5.29
CA ALA A 8 6.18 -52.94 -4.95
C ALA A 8 6.12 -51.99 -6.14
N THR A 9 4.95 -51.47 -6.47
CA THR A 9 4.76 -50.47 -7.53
C THR A 9 4.17 -49.22 -6.87
N ILE A 10 4.83 -48.06 -7.05
CA ILE A 10 4.41 -46.76 -6.57
C ILE A 10 4.45 -45.78 -7.76
N ASN A 11 3.36 -45.09 -8.02
CA ASN A 11 3.26 -44.13 -9.13
C ASN A 11 3.70 -44.76 -10.48
N GLY A 12 3.33 -46.03 -10.71
CA GLY A 12 3.68 -46.75 -11.92
C GLY A 12 5.12 -47.32 -11.99
N VAL A 13 5.97 -47.01 -11.00
CA VAL A 13 7.37 -47.46 -10.95
C VAL A 13 7.47 -48.75 -10.12
N PRO A 14 7.80 -49.90 -10.72
CA PRO A 14 7.99 -51.17 -10.00
C PRO A 14 9.39 -51.24 -9.40
N THR A 15 9.47 -51.74 -8.16
CA THR A 15 10.72 -52.01 -7.45
C THR A 15 10.68 -53.46 -6.94
N THR A 16 11.71 -54.24 -7.21
CA THR A 16 11.83 -55.63 -6.69
C THR A 16 12.32 -55.56 -5.23
N LEU A 17 11.65 -56.28 -4.35
CA LEU A 17 12.03 -56.43 -2.95
C LEU A 17 12.87 -57.71 -2.79
N THR A 18 13.91 -57.65 -1.96
CA THR A 18 14.82 -58.78 -1.65
C THR A 18 14.53 -59.30 -0.25
N LEU A 19 14.66 -60.62 -0.08
CA LEU A 19 14.46 -61.27 1.23
C LEU A 19 15.57 -60.86 2.19
N ASN A 20 15.23 -60.20 3.27
CA ASN A 20 16.09 -59.94 4.40
C ASN A 20 16.06 -61.16 5.34
N GLN A 21 17.16 -61.90 5.38
CA GLN A 21 17.27 -63.15 6.15
C GLN A 21 17.13 -62.94 7.66
N SER A 22 17.48 -61.77 8.16
CA SER A 22 17.40 -61.43 9.56
C SER A 22 15.97 -61.14 10.04
N THR A 23 15.15 -60.53 9.16
CA THR A 23 13.75 -60.14 9.47
C THR A 23 12.75 -61.12 8.92
N GLY A 24 13.14 -61.98 7.98
CA GLY A 24 12.26 -62.89 7.23
C GLY A 24 11.30 -62.16 6.30
N LYS A 25 11.52 -60.88 6.00
CA LYS A 25 10.65 -60.03 5.16
C LYS A 25 11.31 -59.70 3.82
N TYR A 26 10.50 -59.45 2.78
CA TYR A 26 10.98 -58.84 1.55
C TYR A 26 11.00 -57.32 1.71
N GLU A 27 12.15 -56.71 1.46
CA GLU A 27 12.41 -55.31 1.72
C GLU A 27 13.14 -54.64 0.55
N ALA A 28 12.92 -53.34 0.36
CA ALA A 28 13.71 -52.43 -0.48
C ALA A 28 13.62 -51.02 0.04
N THR A 29 14.71 -50.26 -0.12
CA THR A 29 14.68 -48.79 0.06
C THR A 29 14.22 -48.18 -1.24
N ILE A 30 13.13 -47.38 -1.19
CA ILE A 30 12.51 -46.75 -2.35
C ILE A 30 12.47 -45.25 -2.13
N THR A 31 12.91 -44.47 -3.11
CA THR A 31 12.77 -43.03 -3.10
C THR A 31 11.30 -42.64 -3.31
N ALA A 32 10.76 -41.83 -2.42
CA ALA A 32 9.38 -41.35 -2.54
C ALA A 32 9.20 -40.49 -3.82
N PRO A 33 7.99 -40.42 -4.37
CA PRO A 33 7.65 -39.46 -5.39
C PRO A 33 8.02 -38.03 -4.96
N THR A 34 8.42 -37.19 -5.91
CA THR A 34 8.86 -35.82 -5.63
C THR A 34 7.69 -34.85 -5.38
N LYS A 35 6.50 -35.23 -5.88
CA LYS A 35 5.28 -34.41 -5.71
C LYS A 35 4.50 -34.83 -4.46
N SER A 36 3.83 -33.84 -3.86
CA SER A 36 2.91 -34.07 -2.75
C SER A 36 1.80 -35.07 -3.15
N SER A 37 1.40 -35.87 -2.20
CA SER A 37 0.22 -36.75 -2.38
C SER A 37 -1.10 -36.00 -2.18
N TYR A 38 -1.10 -34.73 -1.73
CA TYR A 38 -2.31 -33.97 -1.48
C TYR A 38 -3.25 -33.91 -2.69
N ASN A 39 -2.67 -33.76 -3.89
CA ASN A 39 -3.42 -33.69 -5.16
C ASN A 39 -3.70 -35.05 -5.78
N GLN A 40 -3.31 -36.16 -5.14
CA GLN A 40 -3.68 -37.49 -5.56
C GLN A 40 -5.10 -37.85 -5.10
N SER A 41 -5.80 -38.69 -5.85
CA SER A 41 -7.11 -39.21 -5.44
C SER A 41 -7.03 -39.86 -4.06
N GLY A 42 -7.73 -39.31 -3.10
CA GLY A 42 -7.71 -39.76 -1.69
C GLY A 42 -6.53 -39.28 -0.85
N GLY A 43 -5.65 -38.39 -1.39
CA GLY A 43 -4.54 -37.80 -0.65
C GLY A 43 -3.35 -38.73 -0.38
N TYR A 44 -3.18 -39.77 -1.18
CA TYR A 44 -2.07 -40.74 -1.06
C TYR A 44 -1.67 -41.33 -2.42
N TYR A 45 -0.44 -41.78 -2.53
CA TYR A 45 -0.01 -42.65 -3.62
C TYR A 45 -0.39 -44.11 -3.30
N ASN A 46 -1.09 -44.75 -4.22
CA ASN A 46 -1.42 -46.17 -4.10
C ASN A 46 -0.13 -47.01 -4.23
N VAL A 47 0.13 -47.85 -3.23
CA VAL A 47 1.21 -48.84 -3.26
C VAL A 47 0.60 -50.18 -3.62
N THR A 48 1.02 -50.73 -4.74
CA THR A 48 0.60 -52.11 -5.13
C THR A 48 1.75 -53.05 -4.83
N VAL A 49 1.49 -54.12 -4.07
CA VAL A 49 2.47 -55.18 -3.80
C VAL A 49 2.00 -56.43 -4.51
N LYS A 50 2.89 -57.04 -5.35
CA LYS A 50 2.67 -58.29 -6.08
C LYS A 50 3.70 -59.30 -5.68
N ALA A 51 3.25 -60.52 -5.28
CA ALA A 51 4.10 -61.66 -5.05
C ALA A 51 3.81 -62.74 -6.09
N THR A 52 4.87 -63.39 -6.61
CA THR A 52 4.78 -64.48 -7.61
C THR A 52 5.63 -65.64 -7.13
N ASP A 53 5.08 -66.87 -7.20
CA ASP A 53 5.78 -68.11 -6.88
C ASP A 53 6.57 -68.69 -8.05
N THR A 54 7.31 -69.76 -7.82
CA THR A 54 8.12 -70.40 -8.83
C THR A 54 7.27 -71.09 -9.88
N ALA A 55 6.00 -71.39 -9.65
CA ALA A 55 5.06 -71.92 -10.59
C ALA A 55 4.36 -70.86 -11.48
N GLY A 56 4.58 -69.57 -11.18
CA GLY A 56 3.99 -68.45 -11.91
C GLY A 56 2.66 -67.95 -11.34
N ASN A 57 2.16 -68.49 -10.23
CA ASN A 57 0.96 -68.02 -9.61
C ASN A 57 1.30 -66.63 -8.89
N SER A 58 0.39 -65.68 -8.98
CA SER A 58 0.63 -64.40 -8.39
C SER A 58 -0.58 -63.90 -7.61
N THR A 59 -0.30 -63.10 -6.59
CA THR A 59 -1.29 -62.32 -5.82
C THR A 59 -0.87 -60.89 -5.75
N SER A 60 -1.84 -59.96 -5.75
CA SER A 60 -1.59 -58.54 -5.64
C SER A 60 -2.50 -57.90 -4.60
N LYS A 61 -1.99 -56.93 -3.86
CA LYS A 61 -2.70 -56.12 -2.88
C LYS A 61 -2.37 -54.66 -3.11
N ASP A 62 -3.35 -53.83 -2.90
CA ASP A 62 -3.21 -52.36 -3.03
C ASP A 62 -4.03 -51.61 -1.96
N ALA A 63 -4.14 -50.27 -2.09
CA ALA A 63 -4.84 -49.44 -1.15
C ALA A 63 -6.36 -49.72 -1.03
N THR A 64 -6.94 -50.52 -1.89
CA THR A 64 -8.36 -50.94 -1.87
C THR A 64 -8.58 -52.25 -1.11
N ASP A 65 -7.52 -52.98 -0.75
CA ASP A 65 -7.63 -54.27 -0.03
C ASP A 65 -8.27 -54.05 1.35
N ALA A 66 -9.24 -54.92 1.70
CA ALA A 66 -10.02 -54.77 2.92
C ALA A 66 -9.20 -54.88 4.21
N THR A 67 -8.06 -55.59 4.18
CA THR A 67 -7.23 -55.87 5.37
C THR A 67 -5.90 -55.09 5.38
N LEU A 68 -5.29 -54.89 4.21
CA LEU A 68 -3.98 -54.28 4.07
C LEU A 68 -4.03 -52.89 3.44
N GLY A 69 -5.15 -52.44 2.88
CA GLY A 69 -5.26 -51.25 2.09
C GLY A 69 -4.81 -49.99 2.85
N SER A 70 -5.11 -49.89 4.15
CA SER A 70 -4.65 -48.75 4.97
C SER A 70 -3.12 -48.66 5.05
N LYS A 71 -2.40 -49.78 4.99
CA LYS A 71 -0.94 -49.86 5.03
C LYS A 71 -0.27 -49.65 3.66
N LEU A 72 -1.07 -49.62 2.58
CA LEU A 72 -0.64 -49.45 1.19
C LEU A 72 -0.94 -48.08 0.66
N LYS A 73 -1.22 -47.11 1.53
CA LYS A 73 -1.39 -45.68 1.28
C LYS A 73 -0.13 -44.91 1.66
N LEU A 74 0.68 -44.55 0.66
CA LEU A 74 1.87 -43.76 0.88
C LEU A 74 1.52 -42.24 0.87
N VAL A 75 1.65 -41.59 1.99
CA VAL A 75 1.52 -40.14 2.08
C VAL A 75 2.89 -39.48 1.89
N VAL A 76 2.99 -38.61 0.89
CA VAL A 76 4.19 -37.84 0.56
C VAL A 76 3.85 -36.39 0.79
N LYS A 77 4.69 -35.67 1.51
CA LYS A 77 4.59 -34.23 1.74
C LYS A 77 5.74 -33.53 1.06
N GLU A 78 5.44 -32.44 0.40
CA GLU A 78 6.46 -31.51 -0.06
C GLU A 78 7.03 -30.67 1.11
N LYS A 79 8.07 -29.89 0.80
CA LYS A 79 8.71 -29.00 1.79
C LYS A 79 8.93 -27.57 1.26
N VAL A 80 8.34 -27.27 0.10
CA VAL A 80 8.40 -25.94 -0.49
C VAL A 80 7.21 -25.13 0.02
N ALA A 81 7.48 -24.00 0.68
CA ALA A 81 6.42 -23.16 1.21
C ALA A 81 5.83 -22.26 0.11
N PRO A 82 4.56 -21.84 0.24
CA PRO A 82 3.92 -20.97 -0.75
C PRO A 82 4.60 -19.59 -0.82
N ALA A 83 4.53 -18.97 -1.99
CA ALA A 83 5.05 -17.64 -2.25
C ALA A 83 3.97 -16.58 -2.05
N ILE A 84 4.31 -15.46 -1.40
CA ILE A 84 3.44 -14.29 -1.22
C ILE A 84 4.00 -13.12 -2.03
N THR A 85 3.18 -12.53 -2.90
CA THR A 85 3.50 -11.32 -3.67
C THR A 85 2.49 -10.25 -3.34
N VAL A 86 2.95 -9.10 -2.80
CA VAL A 86 2.10 -7.97 -2.44
C VAL A 86 2.05 -6.99 -3.62
N THR A 87 0.83 -6.62 -4.03
CA THR A 87 0.59 -5.65 -5.10
C THR A 87 0.19 -4.28 -4.56
N TYR A 88 -0.46 -4.23 -3.40
CA TYR A 88 -0.80 -2.98 -2.72
C TYR A 88 -0.96 -3.21 -1.21
N PRO A 89 -0.46 -2.29 -0.37
CA PRO A 89 0.32 -1.11 -0.74
C PRO A 89 1.71 -1.46 -1.25
N THR A 90 2.32 -0.54 -2.01
CA THR A 90 3.76 -0.61 -2.30
C THR A 90 4.55 -0.07 -1.11
N ALA A 91 5.78 -0.51 -0.96
CA ALA A 91 6.64 -0.04 0.13
C ALA A 91 6.81 1.48 0.11
N SER A 92 6.68 2.12 1.27
CA SER A 92 6.79 3.57 1.46
C SER A 92 5.74 4.43 0.70
N ALA A 93 4.68 3.82 0.16
CA ALA A 93 3.59 4.57 -0.43
C ALA A 93 2.87 5.45 0.61
N THR A 94 2.42 6.63 0.19
CA THR A 94 1.49 7.46 0.96
C THR A 94 0.12 7.43 0.29
N THR A 95 -0.95 7.35 1.08
CA THR A 95 -2.33 7.34 0.61
C THR A 95 -3.19 8.31 1.42
N THR A 96 -4.11 8.99 0.73
CA THR A 96 -5.13 9.84 1.38
C THR A 96 -6.38 9.04 1.78
N ASN A 97 -6.43 7.75 1.41
CA ASN A 97 -7.52 6.86 1.79
C ASN A 97 -7.16 6.12 3.08
N ASN A 98 -7.88 6.42 4.16
CA ASN A 98 -7.70 5.76 5.46
C ASN A 98 -8.35 4.38 5.58
N LYS A 99 -9.02 3.89 4.51
CA LYS A 99 -9.50 2.51 4.36
C LYS A 99 -8.95 1.91 3.07
N PRO A 100 -7.63 1.77 2.92
CA PRO A 100 -7.04 1.25 1.69
C PRO A 100 -7.38 -0.22 1.51
N THR A 101 -7.66 -0.64 0.28
CA THR A 101 -7.85 -2.06 -0.04
C THR A 101 -6.49 -2.70 -0.29
N PHE A 102 -6.02 -3.52 0.63
CA PHE A 102 -4.79 -4.32 0.47
C PHE A 102 -5.01 -5.40 -0.59
N LYS A 103 -3.99 -5.65 -1.41
CA LYS A 103 -4.03 -6.66 -2.49
C LYS A 103 -2.74 -7.46 -2.52
N TRP A 104 -2.86 -8.78 -2.59
CA TRP A 104 -1.71 -9.69 -2.69
C TRP A 104 -2.11 -10.98 -3.37
N LYS A 105 -1.11 -11.72 -3.81
CA LYS A 105 -1.25 -13.06 -4.40
C LYS A 105 -0.49 -14.07 -3.55
N VAL A 106 -1.06 -15.26 -3.41
CA VAL A 106 -0.41 -16.42 -2.79
C VAL A 106 -0.41 -17.55 -3.80
N THR A 107 0.74 -18.16 -4.05
CA THR A 107 0.88 -19.27 -5.02
C THR A 107 1.68 -20.41 -4.43
N ASP A 108 1.31 -21.62 -4.81
CA ASP A 108 2.01 -22.87 -4.55
C ASP A 108 1.80 -23.82 -5.72
N ASP A 109 2.90 -24.44 -6.20
CA ASP A 109 2.90 -25.22 -7.44
C ASP A 109 2.75 -26.73 -7.19
N ASP A 110 2.66 -27.18 -5.94
CA ASP A 110 2.57 -28.61 -5.64
C ASP A 110 1.35 -28.94 -4.77
N SER A 111 1.41 -28.84 -3.45
CA SER A 111 0.26 -29.18 -2.59
C SER A 111 -0.87 -28.16 -2.70
N GLY A 112 -0.57 -26.97 -3.18
CA GLY A 112 -1.48 -25.86 -3.31
C GLY A 112 -1.65 -25.08 -2.00
N VAL A 113 -2.22 -23.89 -2.08
CA VAL A 113 -2.40 -23.00 -0.94
C VAL A 113 -3.58 -23.43 -0.08
N ASP A 114 -3.39 -23.61 1.24
CA ASP A 114 -4.50 -23.73 2.19
C ASP A 114 -5.14 -22.35 2.40
N SER A 115 -6.28 -22.16 1.76
CA SER A 115 -7.03 -20.90 1.79
C SER A 115 -7.47 -20.46 3.20
N ASN A 116 -7.57 -21.38 4.17
CA ASN A 116 -7.96 -21.08 5.55
C ASN A 116 -6.83 -20.40 6.33
N THR A 117 -5.58 -20.60 5.89
CA THR A 117 -4.40 -20.02 6.54
C THR A 117 -4.06 -18.62 6.06
N ILE A 118 -4.62 -18.20 4.89
CA ILE A 118 -4.42 -16.87 4.33
C ILE A 118 -4.91 -15.83 5.31
N GLY A 119 -4.02 -14.92 5.69
CA GLY A 119 -4.34 -13.88 6.66
C GLY A 119 -3.40 -12.69 6.57
N ILE A 120 -3.83 -11.60 7.18
CA ILE A 120 -3.04 -10.37 7.33
C ILE A 120 -3.01 -9.93 8.79
N THR A 121 -2.01 -9.14 9.12
CA THR A 121 -1.93 -8.41 10.41
C THR A 121 -1.63 -6.97 10.10
N ILE A 122 -2.41 -6.04 10.66
CA ILE A 122 -2.19 -4.59 10.53
C ILE A 122 -1.56 -4.11 11.82
N ASP A 123 -0.40 -3.48 11.71
CA ASP A 123 0.42 -3.00 12.84
C ASP A 123 0.70 -4.11 13.86
N SER A 124 0.40 -3.87 15.12
CA SER A 124 0.52 -4.85 16.23
C SER A 124 -0.79 -5.59 16.52
N GLY A 125 -1.80 -5.48 15.63
CA GLY A 125 -3.10 -6.13 15.83
C GLY A 125 -3.05 -7.66 15.74
N SER A 126 -4.19 -8.29 15.95
CA SER A 126 -4.35 -9.73 15.77
C SER A 126 -4.37 -10.11 14.30
N LYS A 127 -4.03 -11.38 13.99
CA LYS A 127 -4.14 -11.92 12.64
C LYS A 127 -5.60 -11.95 12.20
N ILE A 128 -5.88 -11.36 11.05
CA ILE A 128 -7.20 -11.30 10.41
C ILE A 128 -7.24 -12.40 9.34
N THR A 129 -8.20 -13.30 9.42
CA THR A 129 -8.46 -14.38 8.46
C THR A 129 -9.84 -14.32 7.84
N SER A 130 -10.76 -13.54 8.44
CA SER A 130 -12.13 -13.30 7.96
C SER A 130 -12.24 -12.00 7.18
N GLY A 131 -13.25 -11.90 6.30
CA GLY A 131 -13.47 -10.71 5.47
C GLY A 131 -12.45 -10.51 4.34
N ILE A 132 -11.54 -11.47 4.14
CA ILE A 132 -10.60 -11.48 3.00
C ILE A 132 -11.32 -12.07 1.79
N THR A 133 -11.41 -11.30 0.71
CA THR A 133 -11.83 -11.84 -0.60
C THR A 133 -10.69 -12.67 -1.16
N LYS A 134 -10.98 -13.92 -1.57
CA LYS A 134 -10.02 -14.88 -2.11
C LYS A 134 -10.55 -15.36 -3.46
N THR A 135 -9.94 -14.94 -4.53
CA THR A 135 -10.28 -15.37 -5.90
C THR A 135 -9.29 -16.43 -6.34
N ALA A 136 -9.80 -17.64 -6.61
CA ALA A 136 -8.94 -18.74 -7.06
C ALA A 136 -8.31 -18.42 -8.42
N THR A 137 -7.03 -18.74 -8.55
CA THR A 137 -6.24 -18.63 -9.77
C THR A 137 -5.42 -19.89 -9.97
N PRO A 138 -4.87 -20.17 -11.16
CA PRO A 138 -3.94 -21.27 -11.32
C PRO A 138 -2.80 -21.18 -10.30
N GLY A 139 -2.64 -22.25 -9.51
CA GLY A 139 -1.60 -22.36 -8.47
C GLY A 139 -1.86 -21.54 -7.20
N GLY A 140 -3.06 -20.95 -6.96
CA GLY A 140 -3.31 -20.25 -5.69
C GLY A 140 -4.47 -19.28 -5.68
N TYR A 141 -4.27 -18.11 -5.04
CA TYR A 141 -5.32 -17.12 -4.82
C TYR A 141 -4.82 -15.70 -5.03
N GLU A 142 -5.65 -14.87 -5.68
CA GLU A 142 -5.59 -13.41 -5.56
C GLU A 142 -6.47 -12.98 -4.40
N CYS A 143 -5.90 -12.18 -3.51
CA CYS A 143 -6.51 -11.80 -2.25
C CYS A 143 -6.67 -10.30 -2.14
N SER A 144 -7.76 -9.85 -1.50
CA SER A 144 -7.96 -8.46 -1.11
C SER A 144 -8.65 -8.34 0.23
N TYR A 145 -8.33 -7.24 0.93
CA TYR A 145 -8.96 -6.91 2.21
C TYR A 145 -9.01 -5.39 2.39
N THR A 146 -10.17 -4.89 2.83
CA THR A 146 -10.35 -3.48 3.21
C THR A 146 -10.62 -3.41 4.71
N PRO A 147 -9.86 -2.62 5.49
CA PRO A 147 -10.09 -2.48 6.92
C PRO A 147 -11.51 -1.99 7.23
N ALA A 148 -12.19 -2.65 8.17
CA ALA A 148 -13.52 -2.22 8.62
C ALA A 148 -13.45 -0.86 9.33
N THR A 149 -12.42 -0.64 10.15
CA THR A 149 -12.13 0.63 10.82
C THR A 149 -11.11 1.42 10.02
N ALA A 150 -11.30 2.75 9.95
CA ALA A 150 -10.31 3.65 9.36
C ALA A 150 -8.98 3.57 10.11
N LEU A 151 -7.89 3.56 9.37
CA LEU A 151 -6.55 3.71 9.92
C LEU A 151 -6.32 5.19 10.30
N SER A 152 -5.55 5.44 11.34
CA SER A 152 -5.12 6.79 11.72
C SER A 152 -4.15 7.37 10.69
N ASP A 153 -3.95 8.67 10.71
CA ASP A 153 -2.83 9.24 9.98
C ASP A 153 -1.51 8.80 10.61
N GLY A 154 -0.52 8.53 9.77
CA GLY A 154 0.79 8.07 10.18
C GLY A 154 1.27 6.81 9.44
N THR A 155 2.29 6.18 9.98
CA THR A 155 2.92 4.99 9.40
C THR A 155 2.23 3.72 9.87
N HIS A 156 1.87 2.85 8.92
CA HIS A 156 1.27 1.55 9.16
C HIS A 156 2.11 0.44 8.54
N THR A 157 2.05 -0.74 9.15
CA THR A 157 2.71 -1.95 8.65
C THR A 157 1.67 -3.05 8.45
N VAL A 158 1.63 -3.64 7.26
CA VAL A 158 0.79 -4.80 6.98
C VAL A 158 1.68 -6.01 6.75
N LYS A 159 1.37 -7.11 7.44
CA LYS A 159 2.05 -8.39 7.33
C LYS A 159 1.10 -9.42 6.71
N PHE A 160 1.61 -10.22 5.77
CA PHE A 160 0.85 -11.21 5.02
C PHE A 160 1.37 -12.60 5.35
N ASN A 161 0.44 -13.54 5.57
CA ASN A 161 0.73 -14.91 5.99
C ASN A 161 -0.11 -15.91 5.18
N ALA A 162 0.45 -17.07 4.91
CA ALA A 162 -0.23 -18.21 4.31
C ALA A 162 0.55 -19.50 4.60
N SER A 163 -0.09 -20.65 4.42
CA SER A 163 0.55 -21.95 4.38
C SER A 163 -0.02 -22.75 3.21
N ASP A 164 0.69 -23.80 2.79
CA ASP A 164 0.18 -24.79 1.85
C ASP A 164 -0.65 -25.87 2.55
N ASN A 165 -1.17 -26.82 1.77
CA ASN A 165 -1.97 -27.92 2.29
C ASN A 165 -1.13 -29.02 2.96
N ASP A 166 0.19 -29.03 2.80
CA ASP A 166 1.12 -29.92 3.51
C ASP A 166 1.62 -29.32 4.83
N GLY A 167 1.30 -28.03 5.10
CA GLY A 167 1.59 -27.34 6.35
C GLY A 167 2.88 -26.51 6.30
N ASN A 168 3.52 -26.33 5.14
CA ASN A 168 4.68 -25.45 5.02
C ASN A 168 4.22 -23.98 5.08
N VAL A 169 4.88 -23.19 5.92
CA VAL A 169 4.51 -21.78 6.18
C VAL A 169 5.28 -20.85 5.26
N ALA A 170 4.58 -19.99 4.54
CA ALA A 170 5.18 -18.96 3.70
C ALA A 170 6.10 -18.02 4.48
N ALA A 171 7.18 -17.59 3.86
CA ALA A 171 7.97 -16.47 4.39
C ALA A 171 7.06 -15.23 4.50
N GLN A 172 6.90 -14.71 5.72
CA GLN A 172 6.05 -13.55 5.97
C GLN A 172 6.49 -12.34 5.14
N LYS A 173 5.57 -11.76 4.39
CA LYS A 173 5.79 -10.47 3.72
C LYS A 173 5.28 -9.35 4.59
N SER A 174 6.08 -8.28 4.70
CA SER A 174 5.75 -7.08 5.45
C SER A 174 5.92 -5.86 4.56
N VAL A 175 4.94 -4.97 4.55
CA VAL A 175 4.96 -3.71 3.79
C VAL A 175 4.59 -2.58 4.73
N THR A 176 5.40 -1.52 4.72
CA THR A 176 5.16 -0.27 5.45
C THR A 176 4.70 0.80 4.48
N PHE A 177 3.66 1.54 4.84
CA PHE A 177 3.08 2.64 4.07
C PHE A 177 2.57 3.72 5.01
N LYS A 178 2.22 4.89 4.47
CA LYS A 178 1.63 6.00 5.25
C LYS A 178 0.18 6.27 4.85
N VAL A 179 -0.64 6.61 5.82
CA VAL A 179 -1.94 7.25 5.64
C VAL A 179 -1.80 8.72 6.02
N ASP A 180 -2.31 9.60 5.17
CA ASP A 180 -2.38 11.03 5.45
C ASP A 180 -3.63 11.64 4.84
N THR A 181 -4.56 12.00 5.71
CA THR A 181 -5.86 12.57 5.35
C THR A 181 -5.93 14.07 5.62
N VAL A 182 -4.92 14.65 6.28
CA VAL A 182 -4.90 16.03 6.73
C VAL A 182 -4.12 16.90 5.71
N PRO A 183 -4.70 18.00 5.20
CA PRO A 183 -3.95 18.91 4.35
C PRO A 183 -2.91 19.69 5.14
N PRO A 184 -1.86 20.23 4.48
CA PRO A 184 -0.82 21.00 5.14
C PRO A 184 -1.37 22.29 5.75
N THR A 185 -0.76 22.74 6.83
CA THR A 185 -1.01 24.08 7.35
C THR A 185 -0.44 25.12 6.40
N LEU A 186 -1.12 26.27 6.26
CA LEU A 186 -0.66 27.39 5.45
C LEU A 186 -1.02 28.69 6.15
N ASN A 187 -0.01 29.50 6.53
CA ASN A 187 -0.18 30.81 7.10
C ASN A 187 0.52 31.85 6.23
N VAL A 188 -0.26 32.73 5.59
CA VAL A 188 0.24 33.84 4.77
C VAL A 188 0.27 35.11 5.64
N THR A 189 1.47 35.57 5.95
CA THR A 189 1.69 36.75 6.86
C THR A 189 1.80 38.06 6.09
N SER A 190 2.13 38.02 4.80
CA SER A 190 2.18 39.19 3.90
C SER A 190 1.75 38.73 2.48
N PRO A 191 1.03 39.62 1.75
CA PRO A 191 0.42 40.85 2.20
C PRO A 191 -0.76 40.59 3.15
N THR A 192 -1.16 41.62 3.90
CA THR A 192 -2.42 41.61 4.67
C THR A 192 -3.61 41.63 3.72
N GLU A 193 -4.73 41.08 4.16
CA GLU A 193 -5.99 41.17 3.41
C GLU A 193 -6.42 42.60 3.25
N GLY A 194 -6.81 43.03 2.05
CA GLY A 194 -7.27 44.35 1.74
C GLY A 194 -6.18 45.43 1.69
N LEU A 195 -4.89 45.07 1.60
CA LEU A 195 -3.81 46.03 1.43
C LEU A 195 -4.07 46.93 0.22
N VAL A 196 -3.97 48.25 0.44
CA VAL A 196 -3.90 49.25 -0.64
C VAL A 196 -2.47 49.80 -0.68
N THR A 197 -1.88 49.88 -1.87
CA THR A 197 -0.48 50.30 -2.04
C THR A 197 -0.29 50.99 -3.39
N ASN A 198 0.66 51.91 -3.42
CA ASN A 198 1.14 52.54 -4.67
C ASN A 198 2.38 51.81 -5.25
N ASN A 199 2.83 50.74 -4.63
CA ASN A 199 3.96 49.94 -5.11
C ASN A 199 3.46 48.85 -6.04
N ALA A 200 3.93 48.85 -7.29
CA ALA A 200 3.60 47.85 -8.29
C ALA A 200 4.05 46.41 -7.95
N THR A 201 4.78 46.19 -6.87
CA THR A 201 5.20 44.88 -6.41
C THR A 201 4.91 44.70 -4.93
N VAL A 202 4.44 43.53 -4.54
CA VAL A 202 4.27 43.13 -3.12
C VAL A 202 5.05 41.89 -2.79
N THR A 203 5.55 41.82 -1.57
CA THR A 203 6.20 40.60 -1.06
C THR A 203 5.15 39.71 -0.44
N VAL A 204 5.09 38.45 -0.92
CA VAL A 204 4.28 37.38 -0.34
C VAL A 204 5.18 36.56 0.58
N LYS A 205 4.82 36.47 1.86
CA LYS A 205 5.54 35.70 2.89
C LYS A 205 4.58 34.82 3.67
N GLY A 206 5.07 33.71 4.12
CA GLY A 206 4.29 32.83 4.97
C GLY A 206 5.06 31.62 5.44
N THR A 207 4.34 30.75 6.14
CA THR A 207 4.84 29.47 6.63
C THR A 207 3.89 28.35 6.27
N THR A 208 4.44 27.16 6.05
CA THR A 208 3.68 25.92 5.81
C THR A 208 4.36 24.78 6.55
N ASN A 209 3.58 23.79 6.96
CA ASN A 209 4.10 22.58 7.58
C ASN A 209 3.10 21.43 7.42
N ASP A 210 3.63 20.23 7.28
CA ASP A 210 2.89 18.98 7.39
C ASP A 210 3.69 17.96 8.19
N VAL A 211 3.07 17.37 9.21
CA VAL A 211 3.73 16.43 10.13
C VAL A 211 3.86 15.04 9.49
N ASN A 212 2.90 14.67 8.63
CA ASN A 212 2.81 13.33 8.07
C ASN A 212 3.38 13.23 6.65
N SER A 213 3.25 14.28 5.84
CA SER A 213 3.54 14.26 4.41
C SER A 213 4.46 15.38 3.94
N SER A 214 5.64 15.51 4.57
CA SER A 214 6.72 16.39 4.10
C SER A 214 7.45 15.77 2.88
N PRO A 215 8.05 16.59 1.98
CA PRO A 215 8.04 18.06 1.99
C PRO A 215 6.71 18.64 1.46
N VAL A 216 6.37 19.84 1.95
CA VAL A 216 5.26 20.63 1.40
C VAL A 216 5.78 21.52 0.28
N THR A 217 5.06 21.59 -0.83
CA THR A 217 5.34 22.49 -1.94
C THR A 217 4.40 23.69 -1.91
N VAL A 218 4.89 24.89 -2.27
CA VAL A 218 4.08 26.11 -2.30
C VAL A 218 4.06 26.68 -3.73
N LYS A 219 2.88 27.14 -4.17
CA LYS A 219 2.69 27.93 -5.38
C LYS A 219 2.01 29.24 -5.05
N VAL A 220 2.50 30.33 -5.64
CA VAL A 220 1.87 31.65 -5.60
C VAL A 220 1.45 32.02 -7.00
N ASN A 221 0.16 32.26 -7.21
CA ASN A 221 -0.46 32.49 -8.54
C ASN A 221 -0.03 31.44 -9.58
N GLY A 222 0.05 30.15 -9.13
CA GLY A 222 0.46 29.03 -9.97
C GLY A 222 1.98 28.84 -10.13
N THR A 223 2.81 29.83 -9.76
CA THR A 223 4.27 29.75 -9.83
C THR A 223 4.84 29.10 -8.56
N ALA A 224 5.71 28.11 -8.72
CA ALA A 224 6.36 27.42 -7.60
C ALA A 224 7.29 28.38 -6.86
N VAL A 225 7.27 28.26 -5.52
CA VAL A 225 8.10 29.06 -4.61
C VAL A 225 8.88 28.10 -3.71
N THR A 226 10.17 28.42 -3.49
CA THR A 226 11.03 27.62 -2.60
C THR A 226 10.56 27.75 -1.16
N VAL A 227 10.42 26.61 -0.51
CA VAL A 227 10.14 26.48 0.93
C VAL A 227 11.45 26.08 1.63
N ASP A 228 11.84 26.79 2.67
CA ASP A 228 13.03 26.44 3.43
C ASP A 228 12.77 25.24 4.38
N PRO A 229 13.81 24.64 4.98
CA PRO A 229 13.64 23.50 5.91
C PRO A 229 12.81 23.82 7.16
N SER A 230 12.59 25.07 7.48
CA SER A 230 11.74 25.53 8.58
C SER A 230 10.30 25.79 8.14
N GLY A 231 9.99 25.56 6.87
CA GLY A 231 8.65 25.76 6.30
C GLY A 231 8.36 27.20 5.86
N ASN A 232 9.33 28.12 5.88
CA ASN A 232 9.11 29.48 5.44
C ASN A 232 9.21 29.59 3.91
N PHE A 233 8.42 30.50 3.35
CA PHE A 233 8.51 30.86 1.94
C PHE A 233 8.40 32.37 1.77
N THR A 234 9.05 32.90 0.73
CA THR A 234 8.97 34.30 0.32
C THR A 234 9.13 34.44 -1.17
N THR A 235 8.33 35.31 -1.77
CA THR A 235 8.42 35.67 -3.20
C THR A 235 7.83 37.06 -3.42
N THR A 236 7.98 37.63 -4.62
CA THR A 236 7.37 38.87 -5.02
C THR A 236 6.32 38.63 -6.10
N VAL A 237 5.24 39.41 -6.06
CA VAL A 237 4.17 39.43 -7.05
C VAL A 237 4.05 40.83 -7.63
N THR A 238 4.03 40.95 -8.95
CA THR A 238 3.72 42.20 -9.67
C THR A 238 2.22 42.39 -9.71
N LEU A 239 1.76 43.58 -9.36
CA LEU A 239 0.35 43.98 -9.37
C LEU A 239 0.01 44.74 -10.64
N THR A 240 -1.25 44.68 -11.03
CA THR A 240 -1.87 45.55 -12.03
C THR A 240 -2.72 46.62 -11.32
N GLU A 241 -2.91 47.76 -11.96
CA GLU A 241 -3.75 48.83 -11.41
C GLU A 241 -5.14 48.33 -11.04
N GLY A 242 -5.62 48.70 -9.87
CA GLY A 242 -6.89 48.26 -9.30
C GLY A 242 -6.73 46.98 -8.46
N SER A 243 -7.81 46.19 -8.37
CA SER A 243 -7.89 45.02 -7.47
C SER A 243 -7.15 43.80 -8.05
N ASN A 244 -6.26 43.24 -7.24
CA ASN A 244 -5.51 42.01 -7.54
C ASN A 244 -5.88 40.92 -6.54
N THR A 245 -5.96 39.66 -7.00
CA THR A 245 -6.11 38.51 -6.12
C THR A 245 -4.83 37.69 -6.16
N ILE A 246 -4.20 37.48 -5.02
CA ILE A 246 -3.02 36.64 -4.85
C ILE A 246 -3.48 35.33 -4.24
N THR A 247 -3.25 34.22 -4.95
CA THR A 247 -3.60 32.87 -4.50
C THR A 247 -2.34 32.12 -4.10
N VAL A 248 -2.30 31.64 -2.86
CA VAL A 248 -1.22 30.82 -2.32
C VAL A 248 -1.77 29.42 -2.05
N VAL A 249 -1.12 28.39 -2.62
CA VAL A 249 -1.49 26.99 -2.46
C VAL A 249 -0.32 26.23 -1.90
N ALA A 250 -0.50 25.60 -0.74
CA ALA A 250 0.43 24.62 -0.18
C ALA A 250 -0.08 23.21 -0.48
N THR A 251 0.77 22.32 -0.97
CA THR A 251 0.43 20.93 -1.29
C THR A 251 1.47 20.00 -0.66
N ASP A 252 1.01 19.01 0.10
CA ASP A 252 1.85 17.99 0.72
C ASP A 252 2.26 16.87 -0.27
N SER A 253 3.07 15.92 0.18
CA SER A 253 3.51 14.78 -0.62
C SER A 253 2.42 13.71 -0.83
N ALA A 254 1.31 13.77 -0.08
CA ALA A 254 0.13 12.94 -0.27
C ALA A 254 -0.84 13.52 -1.33
N GLY A 255 -0.62 14.78 -1.75
CA GLY A 255 -1.45 15.48 -2.73
C GLY A 255 -2.61 16.26 -2.10
N LYS A 256 -2.67 16.40 -0.75
CA LYS A 256 -3.63 17.28 -0.09
C LYS A 256 -3.17 18.73 -0.17
N ALA A 257 -4.10 19.66 -0.27
CA ALA A 257 -3.76 21.06 -0.45
C ALA A 257 -4.59 22.00 0.43
N THR A 258 -3.93 23.06 0.90
CA THR A 258 -4.56 24.22 1.56
C THR A 258 -4.34 25.45 0.69
N THR A 259 -5.39 26.26 0.52
CA THR A 259 -5.37 27.49 -0.28
C THR A 259 -5.72 28.69 0.58
N VAL A 260 -4.93 29.74 0.43
CA VAL A 260 -5.19 31.07 1.02
C VAL A 260 -5.17 32.10 -0.09
N THR A 261 -6.16 33.00 -0.10
CA THR A 261 -6.22 34.14 -1.02
C THR A 261 -6.01 35.45 -0.25
N ARG A 262 -5.45 36.44 -0.94
CA ARG A 262 -5.32 37.85 -0.43
C ARG A 262 -5.76 38.79 -1.54
N LYS A 263 -6.62 39.74 -1.21
CA LYS A 263 -6.96 40.87 -2.09
C LYS A 263 -6.05 42.03 -1.80
N VAL A 264 -5.46 42.62 -2.85
CA VAL A 264 -4.56 43.77 -2.77
C VAL A 264 -4.96 44.72 -3.86
N THR A 265 -5.08 46.02 -3.54
CA THR A 265 -5.37 47.09 -4.51
C THR A 265 -4.09 47.86 -4.81
N LEU A 266 -3.73 47.93 -6.06
CA LEU A 266 -2.71 48.85 -6.54
C LEU A 266 -3.42 50.13 -6.97
N ASP A 267 -3.00 51.26 -6.39
CA ASP A 267 -3.46 52.59 -6.78
C ASP A 267 -2.23 53.49 -6.91
N THR A 268 -1.88 53.80 -8.15
CA THR A 268 -0.72 54.63 -8.50
C THR A 268 -1.13 56.06 -8.91
N LYS A 269 -2.44 56.34 -8.87
CA LYS A 269 -2.93 57.66 -9.25
C LYS A 269 -2.83 58.63 -8.07
N ALA A 270 -2.32 59.80 -8.36
CA ALA A 270 -2.31 60.89 -7.37
C ALA A 270 -3.66 61.60 -7.40
N PRO A 271 -4.17 62.03 -6.24
CA PRO A 271 -5.37 62.85 -6.20
C PRO A 271 -5.16 64.18 -6.94
N THR A 272 -6.23 64.68 -7.56
CA THR A 272 -6.22 65.94 -8.30
C THR A 272 -6.90 67.05 -7.51
N ILE A 273 -6.22 68.17 -7.36
CA ILE A 273 -6.81 69.37 -6.78
C ILE A 273 -7.62 70.07 -7.91
N THR A 274 -8.92 70.13 -7.75
CA THR A 274 -9.86 70.64 -8.76
C THR A 274 -10.28 72.06 -8.56
N ASP A 275 -10.20 72.57 -7.31
CA ASP A 275 -10.51 73.98 -6.99
C ASP A 275 -9.79 74.45 -5.73
N VAL A 276 -9.44 75.69 -5.68
CA VAL A 276 -8.89 76.34 -4.49
C VAL A 276 -9.49 77.74 -4.37
N SER A 277 -10.04 78.09 -3.19
CA SER A 277 -10.53 79.41 -2.88
C SER A 277 -9.93 79.95 -1.60
N ILE A 278 -9.74 81.27 -1.57
CA ILE A 278 -9.24 81.99 -0.40
C ILE A 278 -10.25 83.13 -0.08
N THR A 279 -10.83 83.08 1.11
CA THR A 279 -11.88 84.05 1.49
C THR A 279 -11.68 84.55 2.91
N PRO A 280 -11.69 85.89 3.10
CA PRO A 280 -11.66 86.97 2.10
C PRO A 280 -10.28 87.11 1.43
N ASN A 281 -10.28 87.61 0.17
CA ASN A 281 -9.05 87.96 -0.52
C ASN A 281 -9.32 89.25 -1.36
N PRO A 282 -8.66 90.37 -1.01
CA PRO A 282 -7.60 90.53 -0.02
C PRO A 282 -8.06 90.45 1.42
N VAL A 283 -7.11 90.16 2.35
CA VAL A 283 -7.31 90.19 3.82
C VAL A 283 -6.35 91.11 4.46
N ASP A 284 -6.81 91.87 5.47
CA ASP A 284 -5.97 92.87 6.25
C ASP A 284 -4.93 92.08 7.06
N GLY A 285 -3.73 92.78 7.24
CA GLY A 285 -2.65 92.20 8.05
C GLY A 285 -3.10 91.86 9.48
N GLY A 286 -2.81 90.65 9.93
CA GLY A 286 -3.20 90.09 11.23
C GLY A 286 -4.64 89.57 11.33
N LYS A 287 -5.44 89.57 10.24
CA LYS A 287 -6.77 88.98 10.18
C LYS A 287 -6.71 87.57 9.65
N THR A 288 -7.74 86.76 9.92
CA THR A 288 -7.89 85.39 9.51
C THR A 288 -8.58 85.29 8.15
N PHE A 289 -8.21 84.23 7.37
CA PHE A 289 -8.86 83.88 6.14
C PHE A 289 -9.06 82.36 6.08
N VAL A 290 -9.94 81.93 5.24
CA VAL A 290 -10.21 80.43 4.97
C VAL A 290 -9.62 80.13 3.64
N ILE A 291 -8.91 78.97 3.59
CA ILE A 291 -8.55 78.30 2.37
C ILE A 291 -9.47 77.10 2.27
N ALA A 292 -10.23 76.97 1.17
CA ALA A 292 -11.00 75.79 0.84
C ALA A 292 -10.42 75.14 -0.44
N VAL A 293 -10.28 73.83 -0.40
CA VAL A 293 -9.69 73.02 -1.50
C VAL A 293 -10.65 71.85 -1.84
N SER A 294 -10.98 71.71 -3.12
CA SER A 294 -11.68 70.54 -3.64
C SER A 294 -10.65 69.58 -4.24
N VAL A 295 -10.75 68.31 -3.84
CA VAL A 295 -9.86 67.24 -4.28
C VAL A 295 -10.68 66.06 -4.79
N THR A 296 -10.26 65.47 -5.87
CA THR A 296 -10.83 64.20 -6.42
C THR A 296 -9.71 63.17 -6.60
N ASP A 297 -10.07 61.94 -6.40
CA ASP A 297 -9.19 60.79 -6.61
C ASP A 297 -9.82 59.80 -7.59
#